data_22333c84ac8fbf10e2f30d42d36710f0
#
_entry.id   22333c84ac8fbf10e2f30d42d36710f0
#
_cell.length_a   1.000
_cell.length_b   1.000
_cell.length_c   1.000
_cell.angle_alpha   90.00
_cell.angle_beta   90.00
_cell.angle_gamma   90.00
#
_symmetry.space_group_name_H-M   'P 1'
#
loop_
_entity.id
_entity.type
_entity.pdbx_description
1 polymer ?
#
loop_
_entity_poly.entity_id
_entity_poly.type
_entity_poly.pdbx_seq_one_letter_code
_entity_poly.pdbx_strand_id
1 'polypeptide(L)'
;MAVIITRINVDDYDAWKPLFDQDPAGRAESGAISHMVSRAVDNPNEAFIRVEFPSVDQAKAFREKLLASGALERGGMRIKSGPTVAEVADQHTY
;
A
#
# COMPACT_ATOMS: atom_id res chain seq x y z
N MET A 1 10.26 -9.63 -9.18
CA MET A 1 9.88 -8.49 -8.36
C MET A 1 8.37 -8.36 -8.33
N ALA A 2 7.82 -8.08 -7.20
CA ALA A 2 6.38 -7.99 -7.02
C ALA A 2 5.99 -6.68 -6.35
N VAL A 3 4.75 -6.27 -6.55
CA VAL A 3 4.20 -5.07 -5.92
C VAL A 3 2.85 -5.41 -5.31
N ILE A 4 2.47 -4.68 -4.26
CA ILE A 4 1.12 -4.68 -3.75
C ILE A 4 0.50 -3.33 -4.09
N ILE A 5 -0.62 -3.36 -4.76
CA ILE A 5 -1.32 -2.15 -5.22
C ILE A 5 -2.65 -2.06 -4.49
N THR A 6 -2.89 -0.92 -3.85
CA THR A 6 -4.11 -0.66 -3.11
C THR A 6 -4.63 0.73 -3.43
N ARG A 7 -5.93 0.83 -3.71
CA ARG A 7 -6.60 2.11 -3.88
C ARG A 7 -7.52 2.33 -2.68
N ILE A 8 -7.39 3.48 -2.04
CA ILE A 8 -8.13 3.80 -0.83
C ILE A 8 -8.79 5.17 -0.91
N ASN A 9 -9.86 5.34 -0.14
CA ASN A 9 -10.36 6.66 0.23
C ASN A 9 -10.10 6.87 1.71
N VAL A 10 -9.76 8.08 2.09
CA VAL A 10 -9.57 8.49 3.48
C VAL A 10 -10.45 9.70 3.78
N ASP A 11 -10.78 9.88 5.05
CA ASP A 11 -11.56 11.05 5.47
C ASP A 11 -10.73 12.33 5.39
N ASP A 12 -9.43 12.24 5.72
CA ASP A 12 -8.50 13.35 5.66
C ASP A 12 -7.11 12.79 5.42
N TYR A 13 -6.53 13.08 4.25
CA TYR A 13 -5.20 12.58 3.89
C TYR A 13 -4.13 13.00 4.90
N ASP A 14 -4.15 14.25 5.33
CA ASP A 14 -3.11 14.77 6.24
C ASP A 14 -3.17 14.11 7.62
N ALA A 15 -4.34 13.65 8.04
CA ALA A 15 -4.50 12.88 9.26
C ALA A 15 -4.11 11.40 9.07
N TRP A 16 -4.35 10.85 7.88
CA TRP A 16 -4.06 9.45 7.56
C TRP A 16 -2.57 9.19 7.33
N LYS A 17 -1.89 10.08 6.63
CA LYS A 17 -0.49 9.85 6.20
C LYS A 17 0.47 9.56 7.36
N PRO A 18 0.42 10.27 8.49
CA PRO A 18 1.26 9.93 9.64
C PRO A 18 1.02 8.52 10.17
N LEU A 19 -0.21 8.03 10.12
CA LEU A 19 -0.54 6.67 10.55
C LEU A 19 0.08 5.64 9.60
N PHE A 20 0.05 5.93 8.30
CA PHE A 20 0.72 5.10 7.30
C PHE A 20 2.24 5.06 7.55
N ASP A 21 2.84 6.19 7.86
CA ASP A 21 4.27 6.31 8.09
C ASP A 21 4.75 5.56 9.33
N GLN A 22 3.86 5.29 10.28
CA GLN A 22 4.18 4.47 11.46
C GLN A 22 4.42 3.00 11.11
N ASP A 23 4.06 2.59 9.90
CA ASP A 23 4.26 1.23 9.38
C ASP A 23 3.65 0.15 10.30
N PRO A 24 2.36 0.23 10.62
CA PRO A 24 1.74 -0.65 11.61
C PRO A 24 1.76 -2.12 11.21
N ALA A 25 1.79 -2.43 9.92
CA ALA A 25 1.85 -3.81 9.45
C ALA A 25 3.27 -4.31 9.24
N GLY A 26 4.29 -3.44 9.40
CA GLY A 26 5.69 -3.83 9.31
C GLY A 26 6.19 -4.06 7.89
N ARG A 27 6.00 -3.08 7.00
CA ARG A 27 6.50 -3.17 5.61
C ARG A 27 8.00 -3.43 5.57
N ALA A 28 8.76 -2.64 6.32
CA ALA A 28 10.22 -2.74 6.33
C ALA A 28 10.69 -4.10 6.84
N GLU A 29 10.09 -4.59 7.93
CA GLU A 29 10.43 -5.88 8.51
C GLU A 29 10.07 -7.05 7.58
N SER A 30 9.07 -6.86 6.74
CA SER A 30 8.61 -7.89 5.80
C SER A 30 9.42 -7.90 4.49
N GLY A 31 10.42 -7.04 4.37
CA GLY A 31 11.33 -7.01 3.23
C GLY A 31 10.91 -6.06 2.11
N ALA A 32 10.02 -5.12 2.38
CA ALA A 32 9.66 -4.12 1.38
C ALA A 32 10.87 -3.31 0.93
N ILE A 33 11.02 -3.15 -0.38
CA ILE A 33 12.13 -2.41 -0.98
C ILE A 33 11.83 -0.92 -1.02
N SER A 34 10.58 -0.58 -1.35
CA SER A 34 10.14 0.80 -1.53
C SER A 34 8.64 0.89 -1.45
N HIS A 35 8.14 2.09 -1.29
CA HIS A 35 6.71 2.33 -1.49
C HIS A 35 6.51 3.66 -2.21
N MET A 36 5.35 3.80 -2.81
CA MET A 36 4.91 5.05 -3.43
C MET A 36 3.46 5.29 -3.05
N VAL A 37 3.16 6.50 -2.60
CA VAL A 37 1.81 6.94 -2.34
C VAL A 37 1.50 8.08 -3.31
N SER A 38 0.46 7.89 -4.12
CA SER A 38 0.00 8.92 -5.06
C SER A 38 -1.40 9.36 -4.66
N ARG A 39 -1.67 10.65 -4.78
CA ARG A 39 -3.00 11.20 -4.52
C ARG A 39 -3.66 11.54 -5.85
N ALA A 40 -4.96 11.29 -5.95
CA ALA A 40 -5.70 11.70 -7.13
C ALA A 40 -5.69 13.24 -7.20
N VAL A 41 -5.41 13.78 -8.39
CA VAL A 41 -5.34 15.25 -8.58
C VAL A 41 -6.71 15.89 -8.28
N ASP A 42 -7.79 15.22 -8.68
CA ASP A 42 -9.14 15.75 -8.54
C ASP A 42 -9.82 15.37 -7.22
N ASN A 43 -9.17 14.53 -6.40
CA ASN A 43 -9.71 14.12 -5.11
C ASN A 43 -8.57 13.88 -4.12
N PRO A 44 -8.22 14.87 -3.29
CA PRO A 44 -7.06 14.75 -2.39
C PRO A 44 -7.21 13.67 -1.31
N ASN A 45 -8.41 13.13 -1.13
CA ASN A 45 -8.67 12.07 -0.16
C ASN A 45 -8.73 10.68 -0.80
N GLU A 46 -8.38 10.56 -2.07
CA GLU A 46 -8.18 9.28 -2.74
C GLU A 46 -6.69 9.06 -2.97
N ALA A 47 -6.20 7.91 -2.53
CA ALA A 47 -4.78 7.59 -2.64
C ALA A 47 -4.57 6.21 -3.27
N PHE A 48 -3.42 6.08 -3.93
CA PHE A 48 -2.96 4.87 -4.57
C PHE A 48 -1.65 4.48 -3.92
N ILE A 49 -1.62 3.31 -3.28
CA ILE A 49 -0.44 2.84 -2.56
C ILE A 49 0.19 1.72 -3.37
N ARG A 50 1.51 1.81 -3.58
CA ARG A 50 2.29 0.77 -4.23
C ARG A 50 3.46 0.43 -3.33
N VAL A 51 3.56 -0.83 -2.92
CA VAL A 51 4.67 -1.33 -2.11
C VAL A 51 5.40 -2.41 -2.90
N GLU A 52 6.72 -2.28 -3.01
CA GLU A 52 7.55 -3.18 -3.82
C GLU A 52 8.28 -4.18 -2.93
N PHE A 53 8.27 -5.45 -3.36
CA PHE A 53 8.94 -6.56 -2.67
C PHE A 53 9.85 -7.31 -3.64
N PRO A 54 10.91 -7.97 -3.11
CA PRO A 54 11.82 -8.76 -3.97
C PRO A 54 11.15 -9.94 -4.67
N SER A 55 10.11 -10.52 -4.07
CA SER A 55 9.45 -11.71 -4.61
C SER A 55 7.95 -11.69 -4.37
N VAL A 56 7.23 -12.49 -5.18
CA VAL A 56 5.79 -12.69 -5.03
C VAL A 56 5.47 -13.31 -3.67
N ASP A 57 6.27 -14.28 -3.21
CA ASP A 57 6.03 -14.94 -1.93
C ASP A 57 6.10 -13.98 -0.75
N GLN A 58 7.07 -13.07 -0.75
CA GLN A 58 7.19 -12.04 0.28
C GLN A 58 6.01 -11.07 0.24
N ALA A 59 5.59 -10.67 -0.95
CA ALA A 59 4.43 -9.78 -1.14
C ALA A 59 3.15 -10.44 -0.63
N LYS A 60 2.93 -11.72 -0.95
CA LYS A 60 1.76 -12.47 -0.48
C LYS A 60 1.75 -12.60 1.04
N ALA A 61 2.89 -12.91 1.63
CA ALA A 61 3.01 -13.04 3.08
C ALA A 61 2.70 -11.72 3.78
N PHE A 62 3.21 -10.62 3.24
CA PHE A 62 2.90 -9.30 3.78
C PHE A 62 1.42 -8.94 3.64
N ARG A 63 0.81 -9.27 2.49
CA ARG A 63 -0.63 -9.02 2.29
C ARG A 63 -1.48 -9.71 3.35
N GLU A 64 -1.19 -10.96 3.66
CA GLU A 64 -1.90 -11.70 4.71
C GLU A 64 -1.74 -11.03 6.07
N LYS A 65 -0.52 -10.61 6.39
CA LYS A 65 -0.21 -9.91 7.63
C LYS A 65 -0.95 -8.57 7.70
N LEU A 66 -0.98 -7.83 6.60
CA LEU A 66 -1.68 -6.56 6.48
C LEU A 66 -3.18 -6.72 6.73
N LEU A 67 -3.81 -7.72 6.11
CA LEU A 67 -5.23 -7.99 6.28
C LEU A 67 -5.55 -8.42 7.72
N ALA A 68 -4.69 -9.22 8.32
CA ALA A 68 -4.88 -9.71 9.70
C ALA A 68 -4.68 -8.62 10.75
N SER A 69 -3.86 -7.61 10.45
CA SER A 69 -3.49 -6.57 11.42
C SER A 69 -4.57 -5.52 11.67
N GLY A 70 -5.55 -5.42 10.79
CA GLY A 70 -6.55 -4.36 10.85
C GLY A 70 -6.03 -2.98 10.43
N ALA A 71 -4.81 -2.92 9.89
CA ALA A 71 -4.20 -1.65 9.50
C ALA A 71 -4.99 -0.92 8.41
N LEU A 72 -5.69 -1.68 7.55
CA LEU A 72 -6.50 -1.14 6.46
C LEU A 72 -7.84 -0.56 6.92
N GLU A 73 -8.16 -0.66 8.21
CA GLU A 73 -9.41 -0.15 8.78
C GLU A 73 -9.19 1.05 9.69
N ARG A 74 -7.95 1.53 9.80
CA ARG A 74 -7.59 2.62 10.70
C ARG A 74 -7.64 3.98 10.00
N GLY A 75 -7.80 5.03 10.81
CA GLY A 75 -7.62 6.41 10.35
C GLY A 75 -8.69 6.89 9.38
N GLY A 76 -9.89 6.32 9.44
CA GLY A 76 -10.96 6.71 8.51
C GLY A 76 -10.72 6.23 7.08
N MET A 77 -9.96 5.16 6.92
CA MET A 77 -9.60 4.61 5.62
C MET A 77 -10.64 3.61 5.13
N ARG A 78 -10.93 3.66 3.84
CA ARG A 78 -11.79 2.70 3.15
C ARG A 78 -11.09 2.17 1.92
N ILE A 79 -11.08 0.85 1.74
CA ILE A 79 -10.48 0.23 0.56
C ILE A 79 -11.44 0.33 -0.61
N LYS A 80 -10.94 0.85 -1.73
CA LYS A 80 -11.67 0.89 -3.00
C LYS A 80 -11.33 -0.31 -3.87
N SER A 81 -10.07 -0.71 -3.89
CA SER A 81 -9.63 -1.93 -4.57
C SER A 81 -8.31 -2.41 -3.99
N GLY A 82 -8.08 -3.71 -4.08
CA GLY A 82 -6.88 -4.35 -3.52
C GLY A 82 -7.06 -4.71 -2.05
N PRO A 83 -5.98 -4.97 -1.33
CA PRO A 83 -4.60 -5.02 -1.83
C PRO A 83 -4.39 -6.16 -2.83
N THR A 84 -3.83 -5.84 -3.98
CA THR A 84 -3.58 -6.80 -5.05
C THR A 84 -2.09 -7.05 -5.17
N VAL A 85 -1.68 -8.31 -5.12
CA VAL A 85 -0.31 -8.70 -5.41
C VAL A 85 -0.18 -8.85 -6.91
N ALA A 86 0.78 -8.13 -7.50
CA ALA A 86 1.05 -8.18 -8.92
C ALA A 86 2.54 -8.41 -9.16
N GLU A 87 2.85 -9.18 -10.19
CA GLU A 87 4.23 -9.35 -10.63
C GLU A 87 4.57 -8.27 -11.63
N VAL A 88 5.76 -7.66 -11.52
CA VAL A 88 6.19 -6.66 -12.48
C VAL A 88 6.48 -7.36 -13.80
N ALA A 89 5.67 -7.09 -14.81
CA ALA A 89 5.77 -7.72 -16.12
C ALA A 89 6.62 -6.91 -17.09
N ASP A 90 6.62 -5.59 -16.94
CA ASP A 90 7.40 -4.69 -17.78
C ASP A 90 7.67 -3.40 -17.03
N GLN A 91 8.87 -2.86 -17.21
CA GLN A 91 9.27 -1.59 -16.63
C GLN A 91 10.22 -0.89 -17.58
N HIS A 92 9.96 0.37 -17.89
CA HIS A 92 10.77 1.14 -18.82
C HIS A 92 10.87 2.58 -18.35
N THR A 93 12.03 3.19 -18.55
CA THR A 93 12.28 4.61 -18.26
C THR A 93 12.42 5.36 -19.58
N TYR A 94 11.64 6.40 -19.75
CA TYR A 94 11.68 7.25 -20.93
C TYR A 94 12.64 8.42 -20.76
#